data_560d73570263c7792e94e2bb36e3840a
#
_entry.id   560d73570263c7792e94e2bb36e3840a
#
_cell.length_a   1.000
_cell.length_b   1.000
_cell.length_c   1.000
_cell.angle_alpha   90.00
_cell.angle_beta   90.00
_cell.angle_gamma   90.00
#
_symmetry.space_group_name_H-M   'P 1'
#
loop_
_entity.id
_entity.type
_entity.pdbx_description
1 polymer ?
#
loop_
_entity_poly.entity_id
_entity_poly.type
_entity_poly.pdbx_seq_one_letter_code
_entity_poly.pdbx_strand_id
1 'polypeptide(L)'
;MSSNELFELLYNEINLKNHFWWPNYGTFEVVIGAVLTQNTKWQNVESSLLNLKNKGVLSIEGILSLDDETLANLIKPSGFNNVKTKRLKNLLSAISLEFGDFENFKDSVDKEWLISQKGIGAESCSAILCYACERDEMVVDNYTIKILNFLNYEFESYLEAQEWLCGVDFDMLSKKYDFKSLNELYCAYHGLFVEFGKEHIKGYKFSQYAKNLLENFG
;
A
#
# COMPACT_ATOMS: atom_id res chain seq x y z
N MET A 1 -3.78 -20.15 14.12
CA MET A 1 -3.13 -19.96 12.79
C MET A 1 -1.94 -19.02 12.97
N SER A 2 -0.78 -19.38 12.44
CA SER A 2 0.39 -18.48 12.39
C SER A 2 0.35 -17.60 11.16
N SER A 3 1.22 -16.55 11.10
CA SER A 3 1.36 -15.70 9.92
C SER A 3 1.81 -16.50 8.68
N ASN A 4 2.68 -17.53 8.85
CA ASN A 4 3.06 -18.43 7.78
C ASN A 4 1.87 -19.21 7.20
N GLU A 5 1.04 -19.80 8.06
CA GLU A 5 -0.12 -20.57 7.63
C GLU A 5 -1.13 -19.68 6.88
N LEU A 6 -1.33 -18.46 7.35
CA LEU A 6 -2.21 -17.49 6.68
C LEU A 6 -1.63 -17.06 5.33
N PHE A 7 -0.32 -16.80 5.26
CA PHE A 7 0.35 -16.52 3.99
C PHE A 7 0.12 -17.67 2.98
N GLU A 8 0.42 -18.91 3.38
CA GLU A 8 0.29 -20.08 2.51
C GLU A 8 -1.15 -20.32 2.06
N LEU A 9 -2.12 -20.13 2.96
CA LEU A 9 -3.54 -20.21 2.63
C LEU A 9 -3.90 -19.23 1.51
N LEU A 10 -3.58 -17.94 1.69
CA LEU A 10 -3.89 -16.91 0.70
C LEU A 10 -3.12 -17.11 -0.61
N TYR A 11 -1.86 -17.54 -0.54
CA TYR A 11 -1.02 -17.76 -1.72
C TYR A 11 -1.53 -18.93 -2.59
N ASN A 12 -2.11 -19.96 -1.97
CA ASN A 12 -2.71 -21.08 -2.69
C ASN A 12 -4.07 -20.73 -3.33
N GLU A 13 -4.77 -19.74 -2.76
CA GLU A 13 -6.07 -19.28 -3.28
C GLU A 13 -5.94 -18.23 -4.37
N ILE A 14 -4.98 -17.32 -4.24
CA ILE A 14 -4.86 -16.14 -5.10
C ILE A 14 -3.67 -16.27 -6.04
N ASN A 15 -3.95 -16.24 -7.33
CA ASN A 15 -2.90 -16.24 -8.36
C ASN A 15 -2.39 -14.82 -8.60
N LEU A 16 -1.38 -14.39 -7.84
CA LEU A 16 -0.71 -13.10 -8.09
C LEU A 16 0.08 -13.18 -9.40
N LYS A 17 -0.19 -12.25 -10.31
CA LYS A 17 0.57 -12.13 -11.57
C LYS A 17 1.99 -11.61 -11.37
N ASN A 18 2.23 -10.88 -10.30
CA ASN A 18 3.50 -10.28 -9.93
C ASN A 18 3.58 -10.20 -8.39
N HIS A 19 4.67 -10.66 -7.80
CA HIS A 19 4.89 -10.61 -6.36
C HIS A 19 4.97 -9.18 -5.83
N PHE A 20 5.53 -8.24 -6.60
CA PHE A 20 5.55 -6.83 -6.19
C PHE A 20 4.16 -6.15 -6.20
N TRP A 21 3.17 -6.78 -6.79
CA TRP A 21 1.74 -6.44 -6.83
C TRP A 21 1.40 -4.99 -7.20
N TRP A 22 1.92 -3.97 -6.50
CA TRP A 22 1.61 -2.56 -6.78
C TRP A 22 2.16 -2.14 -8.15
N PRO A 23 1.35 -1.52 -9.03
CA PRO A 23 1.82 -1.05 -10.32
C PRO A 23 2.94 0.00 -10.19
N ASN A 24 3.93 -0.08 -11.09
CA ASN A 24 5.08 0.83 -11.10
C ASN A 24 5.89 0.82 -9.78
N TYR A 25 6.03 -0.38 -9.17
CA TYR A 25 6.89 -0.61 -8.02
C TYR A 25 8.26 0.07 -8.18
N GLY A 26 8.78 0.61 -7.08
CA GLY A 26 10.08 1.30 -7.03
C GLY A 26 10.10 2.69 -7.65
N THR A 27 8.94 3.27 -8.03
CA THR A 27 8.90 4.58 -8.70
C THR A 27 8.17 5.65 -7.89
N PHE A 28 8.42 6.92 -8.25
CA PHE A 28 7.73 8.08 -7.71
C PHE A 28 6.21 7.99 -7.81
N GLU A 29 5.67 7.32 -8.83
CA GLU A 29 4.23 7.14 -9.00
C GLU A 29 3.57 6.48 -7.81
N VAL A 30 4.28 5.55 -7.14
CA VAL A 30 3.76 4.88 -5.93
C VAL A 30 3.55 5.87 -4.79
N VAL A 31 4.44 6.85 -4.61
CA VAL A 31 4.28 7.90 -3.58
C VAL A 31 2.97 8.66 -3.81
N ILE A 32 2.71 9.05 -5.04
CA ILE A 32 1.45 9.74 -5.41
C ILE A 32 0.26 8.81 -5.23
N GLY A 33 0.37 7.57 -5.71
CA GLY A 33 -0.66 6.53 -5.56
C GLY A 33 -1.05 6.27 -4.11
N ALA A 34 -0.09 6.18 -3.20
CA ALA A 34 -0.33 5.96 -1.77
C ALA A 34 -1.17 7.08 -1.13
N VAL A 35 -0.94 8.34 -1.51
CA VAL A 35 -1.78 9.47 -1.06
C VAL A 35 -3.16 9.43 -1.72
N LEU A 36 -3.21 9.13 -3.02
CA LEU A 36 -4.47 9.11 -3.76
C LEU A 36 -5.37 7.92 -3.39
N THR A 37 -4.82 6.82 -2.90
CA THR A 37 -5.59 5.61 -2.51
C THR A 37 -6.40 5.81 -1.23
N GLN A 38 -6.07 6.80 -0.41
CA GLN A 38 -6.78 7.07 0.84
C GLN A 38 -8.30 7.22 0.63
N ASN A 39 -9.08 6.29 1.21
CA ASN A 39 -10.55 6.27 1.14
C ASN A 39 -11.14 6.27 -0.28
N THR A 40 -10.51 5.60 -1.24
CA THR A 40 -11.05 5.46 -2.60
C THR A 40 -10.70 4.11 -3.22
N LYS A 41 -11.38 3.79 -4.35
CA LYS A 41 -11.10 2.58 -5.11
C LYS A 41 -9.92 2.80 -6.05
N TRP A 42 -9.14 1.73 -6.30
CA TRP A 42 -7.97 1.78 -7.16
C TRP A 42 -8.24 2.35 -8.56
N GLN A 43 -9.36 2.00 -9.21
CA GLN A 43 -9.72 2.53 -10.53
C GLN A 43 -9.79 4.07 -10.57
N ASN A 44 -10.19 4.69 -9.47
CA ASN A 44 -10.22 6.14 -9.34
C ASN A 44 -8.80 6.74 -9.23
N VAL A 45 -7.90 6.00 -8.55
CA VAL A 45 -6.47 6.36 -8.44
C VAL A 45 -5.83 6.28 -9.81
N GLU A 46 -6.01 5.17 -10.55
CA GLU A 46 -5.51 4.99 -11.91
C GLU A 46 -5.95 6.13 -12.84
N SER A 47 -7.24 6.50 -12.78
CA SER A 47 -7.77 7.62 -13.56
C SER A 47 -7.08 8.95 -13.21
N SER A 48 -6.79 9.19 -11.94
CA SER A 48 -6.10 10.40 -11.48
C SER A 48 -4.62 10.40 -11.90
N LEU A 49 -3.93 9.27 -11.77
CA LEU A 49 -2.55 9.11 -12.22
C LEU A 49 -2.43 9.28 -13.73
N LEU A 50 -3.39 8.72 -14.50
CA LEU A 50 -3.44 8.89 -15.96
C LEU A 50 -3.61 10.36 -16.34
N ASN A 51 -4.44 11.14 -15.65
CA ASN A 51 -4.60 12.56 -15.88
C ASN A 51 -3.28 13.33 -15.67
N LEU A 52 -2.54 13.01 -14.58
CA LEU A 52 -1.24 13.61 -14.28
C LEU A 52 -0.19 13.24 -15.36
N LYS A 53 -0.17 11.98 -15.80
CA LYS A 53 0.70 11.49 -16.88
C LYS A 53 0.40 12.21 -18.20
N ASN A 54 -0.86 12.27 -18.60
CA ASN A 54 -1.29 12.92 -19.83
C ASN A 54 -0.98 14.42 -19.85
N LYS A 55 -1.00 15.06 -18.67
CA LYS A 55 -0.58 16.45 -18.51
C LYS A 55 0.94 16.62 -18.52
N GLY A 56 1.72 15.54 -18.39
CA GLY A 56 3.18 15.56 -18.31
C GLY A 56 3.73 16.13 -17.01
N VAL A 57 2.99 16.01 -15.90
CA VAL A 57 3.33 16.63 -14.61
C VAL A 57 3.55 15.61 -13.47
N LEU A 58 3.71 14.32 -13.79
CA LEU A 58 3.94 13.29 -12.79
C LEU A 58 5.42 13.28 -12.34
N SER A 59 5.86 14.38 -11.75
CA SER A 59 7.14 14.57 -11.05
C SER A 59 6.94 15.51 -9.87
N ILE A 60 7.94 15.64 -9.00
CA ILE A 60 7.90 16.57 -7.87
C ILE A 60 7.69 17.99 -8.38
N GLU A 61 8.55 18.45 -9.29
CA GLU A 61 8.52 19.81 -9.88
C GLU A 61 7.23 20.02 -10.68
N GLY A 62 6.82 19.01 -11.47
CA GLY A 62 5.62 19.06 -12.27
C GLY A 62 4.36 19.30 -11.43
N ILE A 63 4.19 18.54 -10.35
CA ILE A 63 3.03 18.70 -9.45
C ILE A 63 3.12 20.01 -8.68
N LEU A 64 4.29 20.40 -8.18
CA LEU A 64 4.47 21.64 -7.43
C LEU A 64 4.28 22.89 -8.30
N SER A 65 4.50 22.82 -9.60
CA SER A 65 4.30 23.93 -10.54
C SER A 65 2.82 24.27 -10.79
N LEU A 66 1.90 23.34 -10.48
CA LEU A 66 0.47 23.56 -10.68
C LEU A 66 -0.11 24.42 -9.55
N ASP A 67 -1.10 25.26 -9.87
CA ASP A 67 -1.98 25.84 -8.85
C ASP A 67 -2.87 24.75 -8.23
N ASP A 68 -3.47 25.07 -7.07
CA ASP A 68 -4.28 24.09 -6.31
C ASP A 68 -5.54 23.66 -7.07
N GLU A 69 -6.16 24.56 -7.82
CA GLU A 69 -7.38 24.27 -8.59
C GLU A 69 -7.08 23.28 -9.73
N THR A 70 -6.01 23.54 -10.47
CA THR A 70 -5.58 22.68 -11.58
C THR A 70 -5.23 21.28 -11.07
N LEU A 71 -4.45 21.16 -9.98
CA LEU A 71 -4.10 19.85 -9.40
C LEU A 71 -5.35 19.14 -8.88
N ALA A 72 -6.23 19.85 -8.16
CA ALA A 72 -7.48 19.27 -7.65
C ALA A 72 -8.37 18.73 -8.78
N ASN A 73 -8.43 19.41 -9.93
CA ASN A 73 -9.19 18.95 -11.08
C ASN A 73 -8.59 17.69 -11.71
N LEU A 74 -7.27 17.58 -11.83
CA LEU A 74 -6.59 16.39 -12.36
C LEU A 74 -6.81 15.15 -11.49
N ILE A 75 -6.78 15.30 -10.16
CA ILE A 75 -6.96 14.20 -9.22
C ILE A 75 -8.40 14.00 -8.73
N LYS A 76 -9.38 14.73 -9.31
CA LYS A 76 -10.80 14.67 -8.95
C LYS A 76 -11.38 13.24 -8.91
N PRO A 77 -11.02 12.32 -9.83
CA PRO A 77 -11.52 10.95 -9.76
C PRO A 77 -11.23 10.25 -8.42
N SER A 78 -10.09 10.54 -7.77
CA SER A 78 -9.71 9.91 -6.49
C SER A 78 -10.55 10.36 -5.29
N GLY A 79 -11.44 11.35 -5.43
CA GLY A 79 -12.24 11.92 -4.34
C GLY A 79 -11.42 12.75 -3.35
N PHE A 80 -12.09 13.52 -2.50
CA PHE A 80 -11.43 14.41 -1.52
C PHE A 80 -10.29 15.26 -2.12
N ASN A 81 -10.42 15.61 -3.40
CA ASN A 81 -9.37 16.19 -4.22
C ASN A 81 -8.73 17.45 -3.61
N ASN A 82 -9.49 18.36 -2.99
CA ASN A 82 -8.92 19.55 -2.33
C ASN A 82 -8.03 19.19 -1.13
N VAL A 83 -8.40 18.15 -0.36
CA VAL A 83 -7.60 17.67 0.77
C VAL A 83 -6.34 16.96 0.26
N LYS A 84 -6.50 16.10 -0.76
CA LYS A 84 -5.38 15.35 -1.36
C LYS A 84 -4.41 16.28 -2.08
N THR A 85 -4.87 17.33 -2.74
CA THR A 85 -4.02 18.39 -3.31
C THR A 85 -3.09 18.97 -2.26
N LYS A 86 -3.64 19.37 -1.11
CA LYS A 86 -2.82 19.93 -0.01
C LYS A 86 -1.84 18.90 0.56
N ARG A 87 -2.28 17.63 0.73
CA ARG A 87 -1.41 16.55 1.20
C ARG A 87 -0.26 16.30 0.25
N LEU A 88 -0.54 16.17 -1.06
CA LEU A 88 0.49 15.98 -2.08
C LEU A 88 1.47 17.14 -2.10
N LYS A 89 1.00 18.38 -2.19
CA LYS A 89 1.89 19.54 -2.20
C LYS A 89 2.76 19.66 -0.95
N ASN A 90 2.18 19.42 0.23
CA ASN A 90 2.96 19.45 1.47
C ASN A 90 4.04 18.36 1.47
N LEU A 91 3.68 17.11 1.15
CA LEU A 91 4.63 16.01 1.10
C LEU A 91 5.73 16.26 0.07
N LEU A 92 5.37 16.66 -1.16
CA LEU A 92 6.33 16.88 -2.22
C LEU A 92 7.23 18.10 -1.97
N SER A 93 6.70 19.16 -1.36
CA SER A 93 7.52 20.30 -0.93
C SER A 93 8.53 19.89 0.13
N ALA A 94 8.12 19.05 1.10
CA ALA A 94 9.03 18.53 2.12
C ALA A 94 10.10 17.61 1.51
N ILE A 95 9.71 16.71 0.58
CA ILE A 95 10.67 15.85 -0.14
C ILE A 95 11.67 16.70 -0.91
N SER A 96 11.21 17.70 -1.68
CA SER A 96 12.08 18.58 -2.46
C SER A 96 13.05 19.38 -1.58
N LEU A 97 12.58 19.84 -0.41
CA LEU A 97 13.40 20.65 0.51
C LEU A 97 14.48 19.82 1.20
N GLU A 98 14.16 18.61 1.65
CA GLU A 98 15.04 17.81 2.50
C GLU A 98 15.90 16.83 1.72
N PHE A 99 15.35 16.23 0.68
CA PHE A 99 16.05 15.19 -0.11
C PHE A 99 16.44 15.69 -1.51
N GLY A 100 15.82 16.76 -2.01
CA GLY A 100 16.06 17.31 -3.35
C GLY A 100 15.27 16.59 -4.44
N ASP A 101 15.41 15.27 -4.55
CA ASP A 101 14.77 14.46 -5.58
C ASP A 101 14.21 13.13 -5.00
N PHE A 102 13.56 12.34 -5.88
CA PHE A 102 12.96 11.07 -5.49
C PHE A 102 14.00 9.99 -5.15
N GLU A 103 15.14 9.94 -5.84
CA GLU A 103 16.13 8.90 -5.61
C GLU A 103 16.78 9.08 -4.24
N ASN A 104 17.16 10.31 -3.88
CA ASN A 104 17.67 10.62 -2.55
C ASN A 104 16.62 10.35 -1.45
N PHE A 105 15.35 10.69 -1.72
CA PHE A 105 14.23 10.37 -0.82
C PHE A 105 14.10 8.85 -0.65
N LYS A 106 14.07 8.09 -1.74
CA LYS A 106 13.97 6.64 -1.74
C LYS A 106 15.07 5.99 -0.90
N ASP A 107 16.29 6.48 -1.04
CA ASP A 107 17.46 5.91 -0.35
C ASP A 107 17.54 6.27 1.14
N SER A 108 17.05 7.45 1.54
CA SER A 108 17.35 8.03 2.84
C SER A 108 16.15 8.21 3.77
N VAL A 109 14.90 8.20 3.24
CA VAL A 109 13.71 8.44 4.06
C VAL A 109 13.52 7.36 5.12
N ASP A 110 13.12 7.77 6.32
CA ASP A 110 12.72 6.87 7.38
C ASP A 110 11.22 6.96 7.72
N LYS A 111 10.77 6.03 8.54
CA LYS A 111 9.37 5.91 8.96
C LYS A 111 8.92 7.11 9.80
N GLU A 112 9.79 7.62 10.67
CA GLU A 112 9.49 8.74 11.57
C GLU A 112 9.25 10.02 10.77
N TRP A 113 10.11 10.29 9.79
CA TRP A 113 9.94 11.43 8.90
C TRP A 113 8.62 11.37 8.13
N LEU A 114 8.29 10.21 7.52
CA LEU A 114 7.04 10.04 6.79
C LEU A 114 5.81 10.23 7.67
N ILE A 115 5.79 9.65 8.86
CA ILE A 115 4.67 9.80 9.81
C ILE A 115 4.52 11.25 10.29
N SER A 116 5.62 12.02 10.36
CA SER A 116 5.56 13.45 10.70
C SER A 116 4.85 14.30 9.63
N GLN A 117 4.73 13.78 8.39
CA GLN A 117 4.11 14.52 7.30
C GLN A 117 2.58 14.55 7.44
N LYS A 118 2.01 15.75 7.41
CA LYS A 118 0.57 15.94 7.61
C LYS A 118 -0.27 15.19 6.57
N GLY A 119 -1.02 14.21 7.04
CA GLY A 119 -1.91 13.40 6.21
C GLY A 119 -1.30 12.10 5.72
N ILE A 120 -0.10 11.75 6.18
CA ILE A 120 0.50 10.43 6.03
C ILE A 120 0.28 9.67 7.34
N GLY A 121 -0.58 8.66 7.30
CA GLY A 121 -0.79 7.73 8.40
C GLY A 121 0.04 6.46 8.22
N ALA A 122 -0.03 5.55 9.20
CA ALA A 122 0.77 4.32 9.22
C ALA A 122 0.64 3.50 7.93
N GLU A 123 -0.57 3.28 7.41
CA GLU A 123 -0.81 2.54 6.16
C GLU A 123 -0.13 3.21 4.96
N SER A 124 -0.31 4.53 4.77
CA SER A 124 0.33 5.25 3.65
C SER A 124 1.84 5.29 3.79
N CYS A 125 2.36 5.43 5.02
CA CYS A 125 3.78 5.38 5.32
C CYS A 125 4.37 4.02 4.93
N SER A 126 3.77 2.92 5.43
CA SER A 126 4.24 1.57 5.11
C SER A 126 4.12 1.26 3.61
N ALA A 127 3.07 1.76 2.93
CA ALA A 127 2.93 1.59 1.47
C ALA A 127 4.04 2.33 0.70
N ILE A 128 4.40 3.55 1.10
CA ILE A 128 5.52 4.30 0.49
C ILE A 128 6.84 3.57 0.73
N LEU A 129 7.13 3.17 1.97
CA LEU A 129 8.38 2.47 2.29
C LEU A 129 8.50 1.14 1.56
N CYS A 130 7.44 0.33 1.57
CA CYS A 130 7.41 -0.99 0.93
C CYS A 130 7.54 -0.89 -0.59
N TYR A 131 6.65 -0.11 -1.23
CA TYR A 131 6.48 -0.15 -2.67
C TYR A 131 7.22 0.94 -3.45
N ALA A 132 7.46 2.11 -2.87
CA ALA A 132 8.25 3.16 -3.53
C ALA A 132 9.72 3.09 -3.16
N CYS A 133 10.02 2.81 -1.86
CA CYS A 133 11.38 2.82 -1.33
C CYS A 133 12.00 1.42 -1.22
N GLU A 134 11.29 0.36 -1.59
CA GLU A 134 11.78 -1.03 -1.63
C GLU A 134 12.30 -1.53 -0.27
N ARG A 135 11.68 -1.04 0.83
CA ARG A 135 12.07 -1.42 2.21
C ARG A 135 11.34 -2.67 2.67
N ASP A 136 11.95 -3.41 3.60
CA ASP A 136 11.33 -4.53 4.29
C ASP A 136 10.25 -4.04 5.27
N GLU A 137 9.15 -3.55 4.72
CA GLU A 137 8.03 -2.96 5.48
C GLU A 137 6.72 -3.64 5.09
N MET A 138 6.05 -4.30 6.04
CA MET A 138 4.75 -4.94 5.82
C MET A 138 3.62 -3.91 5.86
N VAL A 139 2.74 -3.94 4.86
CA VAL A 139 1.57 -3.05 4.80
C VAL A 139 0.35 -3.73 5.43
N VAL A 140 -0.34 -3.02 6.32
CA VAL A 140 -1.58 -3.46 6.95
C VAL A 140 -2.71 -2.56 6.49
N ASP A 141 -3.51 -3.04 5.55
CA ASP A 141 -4.64 -2.31 5.00
C ASP A 141 -5.99 -2.73 5.63
N ASN A 142 -7.06 -2.12 5.19
CA ASN A 142 -8.40 -2.43 5.69
C ASN A 142 -8.87 -3.87 5.35
N TYR A 143 -8.40 -4.49 4.26
CA TYR A 143 -8.71 -5.89 3.98
C TYR A 143 -7.94 -6.82 4.91
N THR A 144 -6.67 -6.52 5.16
CA THR A 144 -5.84 -7.23 6.14
C THR A 144 -6.52 -7.26 7.51
N ILE A 145 -6.91 -6.10 8.04
CA ILE A 145 -7.58 -6.01 9.35
C ILE A 145 -8.90 -6.78 9.37
N LYS A 146 -9.70 -6.72 8.30
CA LYS A 146 -10.97 -7.49 8.25
C LYS A 146 -10.74 -8.99 8.28
N ILE A 147 -9.73 -9.49 7.57
CA ILE A 147 -9.41 -10.91 7.54
C ILE A 147 -8.88 -11.37 8.90
N LEU A 148 -7.97 -10.59 9.51
CA LEU A 148 -7.45 -10.87 10.85
C LEU A 148 -8.57 -10.90 11.91
N ASN A 149 -9.46 -9.90 11.91
CA ASN A 149 -10.60 -9.87 12.82
C ASN A 149 -11.57 -11.04 12.60
N PHE A 150 -11.78 -11.47 11.35
CA PHE A 150 -12.59 -12.67 11.07
C PHE A 150 -11.97 -13.94 11.67
N LEU A 151 -10.65 -14.01 11.72
CA LEU A 151 -9.88 -15.09 12.35
C LEU A 151 -9.75 -14.94 13.87
N ASN A 152 -10.49 -14.01 14.49
CA ASN A 152 -10.46 -13.68 15.92
C ASN A 152 -9.10 -13.13 16.41
N TYR A 153 -8.30 -12.52 15.54
CA TYR A 153 -7.15 -11.71 15.95
C TYR A 153 -7.59 -10.27 16.16
N GLU A 154 -7.49 -9.79 17.38
CA GLU A 154 -7.76 -8.40 17.75
C GLU A 154 -6.44 -7.72 18.13
N PHE A 155 -6.09 -6.66 17.42
CA PHE A 155 -4.89 -5.88 17.67
C PHE A 155 -5.27 -4.47 18.14
N GLU A 156 -4.58 -3.98 19.16
CA GLU A 156 -4.82 -2.65 19.71
C GLU A 156 -4.26 -1.53 18.80
N SER A 157 -3.29 -1.87 17.94
CA SER A 157 -2.62 -0.90 17.08
C SER A 157 -2.26 -1.48 15.70
N TYR A 158 -2.00 -0.55 14.76
CA TYR A 158 -1.41 -0.89 13.45
C TYR A 158 -0.10 -1.66 13.61
N LEU A 159 0.75 -1.22 14.55
CA LEU A 159 2.07 -1.82 14.77
C LEU A 159 1.97 -3.27 15.24
N GLU A 160 1.08 -3.59 16.16
CA GLU A 160 0.88 -4.98 16.61
C GLU A 160 0.44 -5.90 15.48
N ALA A 161 -0.50 -5.45 14.64
CA ALA A 161 -0.93 -6.22 13.46
C ALA A 161 0.24 -6.41 12.47
N GLN A 162 1.03 -5.37 12.26
CA GLN A 162 2.21 -5.39 11.41
C GLN A 162 3.26 -6.37 11.94
N GLU A 163 3.58 -6.32 13.23
CA GLU A 163 4.55 -7.21 13.89
C GLU A 163 4.10 -8.67 13.80
N TRP A 164 2.81 -8.95 14.00
CA TRP A 164 2.28 -10.31 13.85
C TRP A 164 2.45 -10.83 12.43
N LEU A 165 2.16 -10.00 11.42
CA LEU A 165 2.34 -10.36 10.00
C LEU A 165 3.82 -10.54 9.65
N CYS A 166 4.71 -9.73 10.20
CA CYS A 166 6.16 -9.85 10.04
C CYS A 166 6.73 -11.13 10.65
N GLY A 167 5.97 -11.86 11.48
CA GLY A 167 6.35 -13.17 12.04
C GLY A 167 6.43 -14.31 11.03
N VAL A 168 6.46 -14.04 9.72
CA VAL A 168 6.67 -15.04 8.67
C VAL A 168 8.11 -15.54 8.65
N ASP A 169 8.30 -16.82 8.38
CA ASP A 169 9.61 -17.44 8.18
C ASP A 169 10.04 -17.24 6.72
N PHE A 170 10.84 -16.20 6.49
CA PHE A 170 11.34 -15.88 5.16
C PHE A 170 12.16 -17.01 4.55
N ASP A 171 13.03 -17.67 5.33
CA ASP A 171 13.90 -18.73 4.82
C ASP A 171 13.09 -19.94 4.33
N MET A 172 12.01 -20.26 5.02
CA MET A 172 11.09 -21.34 4.62
C MET A 172 10.31 -20.94 3.37
N LEU A 173 9.68 -19.75 3.39
CA LEU A 173 8.81 -19.30 2.30
C LEU A 173 9.59 -18.98 1.02
N SER A 174 10.79 -18.41 1.11
CA SER A 174 11.64 -18.13 -0.04
C SER A 174 12.08 -19.41 -0.76
N LYS A 175 12.40 -20.46 -0.02
CA LYS A 175 12.74 -21.77 -0.61
C LYS A 175 11.54 -22.43 -1.30
N LYS A 176 10.34 -22.26 -0.76
CA LYS A 176 9.11 -22.87 -1.27
C LYS A 176 8.53 -22.14 -2.48
N TYR A 177 8.58 -20.80 -2.46
CA TYR A 177 7.90 -19.94 -3.42
C TYR A 177 8.83 -19.02 -4.22
N ASP A 178 10.16 -19.19 -4.07
CA ASP A 178 11.22 -18.50 -4.83
C ASP A 178 11.27 -16.98 -4.64
N PHE A 179 10.92 -16.48 -3.44
CA PHE A 179 11.10 -15.07 -3.11
C PHE A 179 12.59 -14.70 -3.03
N LYS A 180 12.96 -13.55 -3.62
CA LYS A 180 14.36 -13.09 -3.69
C LYS A 180 14.72 -12.14 -2.56
N SER A 181 13.74 -11.50 -1.93
CA SER A 181 13.92 -10.58 -0.81
C SER A 181 12.73 -10.62 0.14
N LEU A 182 12.94 -10.17 1.37
CA LEU A 182 11.87 -10.02 2.36
C LEU A 182 10.84 -8.97 1.90
N ASN A 183 11.32 -7.91 1.26
CA ASN A 183 10.43 -6.91 0.66
C ASN A 183 9.50 -7.52 -0.40
N GLU A 184 10.02 -8.37 -1.30
CA GLU A 184 9.20 -9.07 -2.31
C GLU A 184 8.11 -9.93 -1.65
N LEU A 185 8.46 -10.65 -0.59
CA LEU A 185 7.50 -11.43 0.19
C LEU A 185 6.43 -10.54 0.83
N TYR A 186 6.80 -9.40 1.42
CA TYR A 186 5.85 -8.48 2.02
C TYR A 186 4.94 -7.81 0.99
N CYS A 187 5.48 -7.45 -0.18
CA CYS A 187 4.69 -6.97 -1.31
C CYS A 187 3.64 -8.00 -1.74
N ALA A 188 4.06 -9.25 -1.89
CA ALA A 188 3.18 -10.36 -2.26
C ALA A 188 2.12 -10.59 -1.17
N TYR A 189 2.51 -10.66 0.10
CA TYR A 189 1.60 -10.90 1.21
C TYR A 189 0.50 -9.85 1.30
N HIS A 190 0.87 -8.57 1.22
CA HIS A 190 -0.11 -7.49 1.15
C HIS A 190 -1.02 -7.62 -0.09
N GLY A 191 -0.42 -7.89 -1.26
CA GLY A 191 -1.17 -8.10 -2.50
C GLY A 191 -2.21 -9.23 -2.39
N LEU A 192 -1.86 -10.34 -1.71
CA LEU A 192 -2.78 -11.46 -1.43
C LEU A 192 -3.99 -11.01 -0.61
N PHE A 193 -3.78 -10.23 0.46
CA PHE A 193 -4.88 -9.69 1.25
C PHE A 193 -5.81 -8.82 0.42
N VAL A 194 -5.25 -7.95 -0.41
CA VAL A 194 -6.04 -7.04 -1.24
C VAL A 194 -6.85 -7.79 -2.29
N GLU A 195 -6.22 -8.72 -3.03
CA GLU A 195 -6.93 -9.49 -4.08
C GLU A 195 -7.99 -10.41 -3.47
N PHE A 196 -7.68 -11.13 -2.40
CA PHE A 196 -8.67 -11.92 -1.66
C PHE A 196 -9.82 -11.03 -1.15
N GLY A 197 -9.49 -9.88 -0.59
CA GLY A 197 -10.49 -8.94 -0.09
C GLY A 197 -11.40 -8.39 -1.18
N LYS A 198 -10.85 -8.03 -2.34
CA LYS A 198 -11.65 -7.57 -3.51
C LYS A 198 -12.63 -8.62 -4.00
N GLU A 199 -12.21 -9.87 -4.01
CA GLU A 199 -13.03 -10.98 -4.50
C GLU A 199 -14.10 -11.38 -3.51
N HIS A 200 -13.77 -11.44 -2.23
CA HIS A 200 -14.57 -12.10 -1.20
C HIS A 200 -15.21 -11.21 -0.16
N ILE A 201 -14.85 -9.89 -0.08
CA ILE A 201 -15.35 -9.00 0.97
C ILE A 201 -16.11 -7.81 0.37
N LYS A 202 -17.42 -7.70 0.73
CA LYS A 202 -18.25 -6.53 0.38
C LYS A 202 -18.66 -5.81 1.67
N GLY A 203 -18.08 -4.63 1.89
CA GLY A 203 -18.22 -3.92 3.17
C GLY A 203 -17.59 -4.73 4.31
N TYR A 204 -18.40 -5.28 5.19
CA TYR A 204 -17.99 -6.18 6.30
C TYR A 204 -18.44 -7.62 6.09
N LYS A 205 -19.04 -7.94 4.92
CA LYS A 205 -19.58 -9.28 4.66
C LYS A 205 -18.63 -10.09 3.82
N PHE A 206 -18.22 -11.23 4.34
CA PHE A 206 -17.45 -12.24 3.63
C PHE A 206 -18.39 -13.11 2.78
N SER A 207 -17.90 -13.56 1.63
CA SER A 207 -18.56 -14.61 0.85
C SER A 207 -18.63 -15.92 1.64
N GLN A 208 -19.61 -16.78 1.33
CA GLN A 208 -19.70 -18.09 2.04
C GLN A 208 -18.45 -18.95 1.80
N TYR A 209 -17.87 -18.85 0.59
CA TYR A 209 -16.63 -19.52 0.26
C TYR A 209 -15.48 -19.08 1.18
N ALA A 210 -15.25 -17.76 1.31
CA ALA A 210 -14.17 -17.25 2.16
C ALA A 210 -14.37 -17.61 3.64
N LYS A 211 -15.61 -17.62 4.14
CA LYS A 211 -15.91 -18.08 5.51
C LYS A 211 -15.48 -19.52 5.69
N ASN A 212 -15.96 -20.42 4.84
CA ASN A 212 -15.62 -21.83 4.92
C ASN A 212 -14.09 -22.08 4.83
N LEU A 213 -13.43 -21.33 3.94
CA LEU A 213 -11.98 -21.41 3.77
C LEU A 213 -11.23 -21.00 5.04
N LEU A 214 -11.53 -19.82 5.57
CA LEU A 214 -10.86 -19.27 6.75
C LEU A 214 -11.20 -20.05 8.05
N GLU A 215 -12.43 -20.54 8.21
CA GLU A 215 -12.87 -21.33 9.36
C GLU A 215 -12.23 -22.73 9.42
N ASN A 216 -11.92 -23.33 8.27
CA ASN A 216 -11.30 -24.68 8.21
C ASN A 216 -9.80 -24.65 8.56
N PHE A 217 -9.18 -23.49 8.64
CA PHE A 217 -7.76 -23.31 8.99
C PHE A 217 -7.52 -22.65 10.35
N GLY A 218 -8.60 -22.20 11.04
CA GLY A 218 -8.56 -21.54 12.35
C GLY A 218 -8.66 -22.46 13.56
#